data_62945dfdab82cb93c8ee93bd05018de1
#
_entry.id   62945dfdab82cb93c8ee93bd05018de1
#
_cell.length_a   1.000
_cell.length_b   1.000
_cell.length_c   1.000
_cell.angle_alpha   90.00
_cell.angle_beta   90.00
_cell.angle_gamma   90.00
#
_symmetry.space_group_name_H-M   'P 1'
#
loop_
_entity.id
_entity.type
_entity.pdbx_description
1 polymer ?
#
loop_
_entity_poly.entity_id
_entity_poly.type
_entity_poly.pdbx_seq_one_letter_code
_entity_poly.pdbx_strand_id
1 'polypeptide(L)'
;MSAPVKKNDRVTVYIEDLTHDGNGVAKVDGYPLFIQGALPQETVEVHVLKTLKNYGFAKVIEIIEPSPDRVEAPCEYFKQCGGCQLQHLSYEGQLKWKQKMVENVMKRLGKIDAPVLPVKGMENPWNYRNKAQIPFAQGEEAAIAGFYKTKSHNIVDMERCLIQTGEADAILTGLKRELAKLGIQPYNEATHSGQLRHVVVRKGRATNEVMVVLVTKSRKFPQKEAAIEVIQRLVPNVTSIVQNVNGEKTNVIFGDTTITLWGKDTIEDTIGNVRFEISARSFYQVNPEQTEVLYKQALDYAQLEGNERVIDAYCGIGSISLFLAQKAGYVMVVEIVPQAIEDAKSNAELNGFTN
;
A
#
# COMPACT_ATOMS: atom_id res chain seq x y z
N MET A 1 -15.18 27.79 25.12
CA MET A 1 -15.11 26.86 26.28
C MET A 1 -13.73 26.21 26.26
N SER A 2 -13.12 26.02 27.42
CA SER A 2 -11.87 25.25 27.54
C SER A 2 -12.19 23.76 27.31
N ALA A 3 -11.24 23.00 26.77
CA ALA A 3 -11.38 21.55 26.65
C ALA A 3 -11.64 20.92 28.03
N PRO A 4 -12.54 19.94 28.18
CA PRO A 4 -12.86 19.29 29.44
C PRO A 4 -11.70 18.42 29.97
N VAL A 5 -10.70 18.16 29.14
CA VAL A 5 -9.48 17.42 29.47
C VAL A 5 -8.24 18.23 29.11
N LYS A 6 -7.11 17.93 29.76
CA LYS A 6 -5.82 18.59 29.54
C LYS A 6 -4.77 17.56 29.11
N LYS A 7 -3.67 18.03 28.52
CA LYS A 7 -2.50 17.18 28.23
C LYS A 7 -2.04 16.50 29.51
N ASN A 8 -1.71 15.23 29.44
CA ASN A 8 -1.29 14.31 30.48
C ASN A 8 -2.40 13.80 31.41
N ASP A 9 -3.65 14.21 31.21
CA ASP A 9 -4.76 13.60 31.94
C ASP A 9 -4.89 12.12 31.62
N ARG A 10 -5.36 11.35 32.61
CA ARG A 10 -5.83 9.97 32.43
C ARG A 10 -7.33 9.96 32.61
N VAL A 11 -8.04 9.42 31.64
CA VAL A 11 -9.50 9.36 31.68
C VAL A 11 -9.97 8.01 31.15
N THR A 12 -11.03 7.48 31.74
CA THR A 12 -11.72 6.31 31.23
C THR A 12 -12.80 6.76 30.26
N VAL A 13 -12.80 6.17 29.06
CA VAL A 13 -13.74 6.52 28.00
C VAL A 13 -14.28 5.27 27.31
N TYR A 14 -15.50 5.39 26.78
CA TYR A 14 -16.09 4.40 25.89
C TYR A 14 -15.85 4.81 24.43
N ILE A 15 -15.46 3.85 23.58
CA ILE A 15 -15.16 4.06 22.16
C ILE A 15 -16.42 3.85 21.33
N GLU A 16 -16.92 4.95 20.73
CA GLU A 16 -18.16 4.97 19.93
C GLU A 16 -17.94 4.53 18.47
N ASP A 17 -16.78 4.87 17.86
CA ASP A 17 -16.53 4.69 16.44
C ASP A 17 -15.02 4.63 16.14
N LEU A 18 -14.65 4.45 14.87
CA LEU A 18 -13.30 4.62 14.34
C LEU A 18 -13.26 5.75 13.31
N THR A 19 -12.14 6.48 13.29
CA THR A 19 -11.83 7.40 12.20
C THR A 19 -11.37 6.62 10.95
N HIS A 20 -11.35 7.29 9.79
CA HIS A 20 -10.89 6.68 8.53
C HIS A 20 -9.43 6.17 8.58
N ASP A 21 -8.60 6.70 9.48
CA ASP A 21 -7.21 6.29 9.72
C ASP A 21 -7.05 5.30 10.89
N GLY A 22 -8.17 4.75 11.39
CA GLY A 22 -8.17 3.66 12.38
C GLY A 22 -7.97 4.08 13.84
N ASN A 23 -8.13 5.37 14.19
CA ASN A 23 -8.16 5.78 15.58
C ASN A 23 -9.56 5.63 16.18
N GLY A 24 -9.64 5.16 17.42
CA GLY A 24 -10.89 5.12 18.17
C GLY A 24 -11.41 6.54 18.44
N VAL A 25 -12.73 6.69 18.43
CA VAL A 25 -13.41 7.96 18.73
C VAL A 25 -14.19 7.83 20.02
N ALA A 26 -13.86 8.67 20.98
CA ALA A 26 -14.64 8.83 22.22
C ALA A 26 -14.99 10.30 22.44
N LYS A 27 -15.91 10.57 23.36
CA LYS A 27 -16.26 11.92 23.77
C LYS A 27 -16.22 12.06 25.28
N VAL A 28 -15.61 13.16 25.75
CA VAL A 28 -15.67 13.60 27.15
C VAL A 28 -16.44 14.92 27.17
N ASP A 29 -17.61 14.94 27.79
CA ASP A 29 -18.52 16.10 27.83
C ASP A 29 -18.76 16.71 26.43
N GLY A 30 -18.93 15.85 25.43
CA GLY A 30 -19.12 16.24 24.02
C GLY A 30 -17.85 16.61 23.24
N TYR A 31 -16.68 16.62 23.91
CA TYR A 31 -15.39 16.92 23.29
C TYR A 31 -14.75 15.66 22.72
N PRO A 32 -14.50 15.58 21.39
CA PRO A 32 -13.97 14.38 20.75
C PRO A 32 -12.51 14.13 21.13
N LEU A 33 -12.20 12.88 21.45
CA LEU A 33 -10.84 12.35 21.57
C LEU A 33 -10.60 11.29 20.50
N PHE A 34 -9.50 11.42 19.76
CA PHE A 34 -9.01 10.43 18.82
C PHE A 34 -7.92 9.58 19.49
N ILE A 35 -8.17 8.28 19.59
CA ILE A 35 -7.41 7.39 20.47
C ILE A 35 -6.75 6.30 19.65
N GLN A 36 -5.41 6.35 19.57
CA GLN A 36 -4.63 5.34 18.88
C GLN A 36 -4.73 3.99 19.60
N GLY A 37 -5.04 2.94 18.82
CA GLY A 37 -5.07 1.56 19.29
C GLY A 37 -6.36 1.11 19.98
N ALA A 38 -7.36 2.02 20.12
CA ALA A 38 -8.68 1.68 20.65
C ALA A 38 -9.63 1.25 19.54
N LEU A 39 -10.56 0.35 19.85
CA LEU A 39 -11.59 -0.17 18.96
C LEU A 39 -13.00 0.18 19.44
N PRO A 40 -14.00 0.26 18.54
CA PRO A 40 -15.39 0.45 18.93
C PRO A 40 -15.86 -0.60 19.93
N GLN A 41 -16.75 -0.19 20.84
CA GLN A 41 -17.32 -1.00 21.92
C GLN A 41 -16.32 -1.34 23.03
N GLU A 42 -15.18 -0.64 23.12
CA GLU A 42 -14.26 -0.79 24.24
C GLU A 42 -14.48 0.27 25.29
N THR A 43 -14.30 -0.11 26.55
CA THR A 43 -14.03 0.80 27.66
C THR A 43 -12.54 0.79 27.95
N VAL A 44 -11.88 1.96 27.81
CA VAL A 44 -10.41 2.06 27.92
C VAL A 44 -9.99 3.21 28.85
N GLU A 45 -8.91 3.01 29.60
CA GLU A 45 -8.17 4.11 30.19
C GLU A 45 -7.19 4.68 29.16
N VAL A 46 -7.21 5.99 28.96
CA VAL A 46 -6.37 6.65 27.98
C VAL A 46 -5.51 7.75 28.60
N HIS A 47 -4.34 7.97 28.02
CA HIS A 47 -3.47 9.11 28.31
C HIS A 47 -3.65 10.18 27.24
N VAL A 48 -4.06 11.38 27.62
CA VAL A 48 -4.24 12.53 26.75
C VAL A 48 -2.89 13.09 26.33
N LEU A 49 -2.58 13.02 25.04
CA LEU A 49 -1.30 13.46 24.46
C LEU A 49 -1.31 14.94 24.09
N LYS A 50 -2.43 15.41 23.54
CA LYS A 50 -2.60 16.77 23.01
C LYS A 50 -4.07 17.16 23.00
N THR A 51 -4.35 18.41 23.38
CA THR A 51 -5.67 19.03 23.23
C THR A 51 -5.61 20.20 22.26
N LEU A 52 -6.62 20.34 21.44
CA LEU A 52 -6.85 21.44 20.51
C LEU A 52 -8.19 22.09 20.87
N LYS A 53 -8.59 23.16 20.17
CA LYS A 53 -9.82 23.90 20.49
C LYS A 53 -11.08 23.01 20.46
N ASN A 54 -11.17 22.10 19.49
CA ASN A 54 -12.41 21.35 19.21
C ASN A 54 -12.26 19.83 19.38
N TYR A 55 -11.06 19.30 19.57
CA TYR A 55 -10.77 17.87 19.73
C TYR A 55 -9.39 17.63 20.34
N GLY A 56 -9.12 16.39 20.77
CA GLY A 56 -7.83 15.99 21.30
C GLY A 56 -7.36 14.64 20.79
N PHE A 57 -6.11 14.30 21.14
CA PHE A 57 -5.48 13.02 20.83
C PHE A 57 -5.08 12.33 22.12
N ALA A 58 -5.30 11.03 22.18
CA ALA A 58 -4.89 10.19 23.28
C ALA A 58 -4.36 8.84 22.82
N LYS A 59 -3.76 8.08 23.69
CA LYS A 59 -3.37 6.69 23.47
C LYS A 59 -3.93 5.80 24.58
N VAL A 60 -4.20 4.57 24.25
CA VAL A 60 -4.63 3.57 25.22
C VAL A 60 -3.51 3.28 26.22
N ILE A 61 -3.84 3.27 27.51
CA ILE A 61 -3.01 2.77 28.60
C ILE A 61 -3.44 1.35 28.94
N GLU A 62 -4.75 1.17 29.17
CA GLU A 62 -5.35 -0.09 29.58
C GLU A 62 -6.70 -0.30 28.86
N ILE A 63 -6.98 -1.53 28.50
CA ILE A 63 -8.27 -1.94 27.99
C ILE A 63 -9.03 -2.58 29.15
N ILE A 64 -10.05 -1.89 29.65
CA ILE A 64 -10.87 -2.34 30.80
C ILE A 64 -11.89 -3.38 30.32
N GLU A 65 -12.58 -3.05 29.24
CA GLU A 65 -13.53 -3.96 28.59
C GLU A 65 -13.18 -4.02 27.08
N PRO A 66 -12.72 -5.18 26.58
CA PRO A 66 -12.33 -5.30 25.18
C PRO A 66 -13.55 -5.40 24.26
N SER A 67 -13.38 -4.94 23.02
CA SER A 67 -14.34 -5.19 21.94
C SER A 67 -14.42 -6.69 21.62
N PRO A 68 -15.61 -7.22 21.29
CA PRO A 68 -15.75 -8.61 20.84
C PRO A 68 -15.00 -8.88 19.52
N ASP A 69 -14.73 -7.84 18.73
CA ASP A 69 -13.98 -7.91 17.49
C ASP A 69 -12.46 -7.67 17.67
N ARG A 70 -11.97 -7.49 18.92
CA ARG A 70 -10.53 -7.35 19.18
C ARG A 70 -9.82 -8.70 19.05
N VAL A 71 -8.71 -8.68 18.31
CA VAL A 71 -7.79 -9.83 18.18
C VAL A 71 -6.37 -9.39 18.47
N GLU A 72 -5.50 -10.35 18.77
CA GLU A 72 -4.06 -10.08 18.80
C GLU A 72 -3.55 -9.86 17.37
N ALA A 73 -2.83 -8.75 17.15
CA ALA A 73 -2.26 -8.46 15.85
C ALA A 73 -1.16 -9.49 15.51
N PRO A 74 -1.28 -10.24 14.40
CA PRO A 74 -0.32 -11.32 14.11
C PRO A 74 1.06 -10.82 13.68
N CYS A 75 1.21 -9.55 13.30
CA CYS A 75 2.47 -8.95 12.92
C CYS A 75 3.22 -8.41 14.14
N GLU A 76 4.40 -8.94 14.41
CA GLU A 76 5.28 -8.49 15.52
C GLU A 76 5.67 -7.01 15.42
N TYR A 77 5.67 -6.44 14.22
CA TYR A 77 6.02 -5.04 13.96
C TYR A 77 4.81 -4.10 14.02
N PHE A 78 3.59 -4.61 14.23
CA PHE A 78 2.35 -3.83 14.11
C PHE A 78 2.33 -2.55 14.96
N LYS A 79 2.89 -2.62 16.18
CA LYS A 79 2.91 -1.45 17.10
C LYS A 79 3.88 -0.34 16.68
N GLN A 80 4.82 -0.64 15.78
CA GLN A 80 5.89 0.28 15.36
C GLN A 80 5.74 0.70 13.90
N CYS A 81 5.39 -0.25 13.01
CA CYS A 81 5.30 -0.04 11.58
C CYS A 81 4.06 0.79 11.21
N GLY A 82 4.25 1.80 10.35
CA GLY A 82 3.15 2.64 9.82
C GLY A 82 2.36 2.02 8.68
N GLY A 83 2.71 0.81 8.23
CA GLY A 83 2.08 0.18 7.06
C GLY A 83 0.68 -0.38 7.29
N CYS A 84 0.33 -0.74 8.53
CA CYS A 84 -0.97 -1.33 8.90
C CYS A 84 -1.55 -0.64 10.12
N GLN A 85 -2.87 -0.41 10.14
CA GLN A 85 -3.57 0.29 11.21
C GLN A 85 -4.59 -0.59 11.95
N LEU A 86 -5.05 -1.72 11.37
CA LEU A 86 -6.22 -2.44 11.85
C LEU A 86 -6.00 -3.94 12.13
N GLN A 87 -4.74 -4.41 12.23
CA GLN A 87 -4.50 -5.83 12.49
C GLN A 87 -5.00 -6.34 13.85
N HIS A 88 -5.27 -5.43 14.79
CA HIS A 88 -5.87 -5.73 16.09
C HIS A 88 -7.40 -5.80 16.07
N LEU A 89 -8.03 -5.52 14.92
CA LEU A 89 -9.45 -5.71 14.64
C LEU A 89 -9.62 -6.95 13.78
N SER A 90 -10.53 -7.85 14.14
CA SER A 90 -10.85 -9.04 13.36
C SER A 90 -11.20 -8.68 11.92
N TYR A 91 -10.91 -9.55 10.97
CA TYR A 91 -11.18 -9.23 9.55
C TYR A 91 -12.67 -8.97 9.30
N GLU A 92 -13.55 -9.73 9.94
CA GLU A 92 -14.99 -9.49 9.91
C GLU A 92 -15.36 -8.12 10.49
N GLY A 93 -14.76 -7.74 11.62
CA GLY A 93 -14.89 -6.41 12.20
C GLY A 93 -14.42 -5.30 11.26
N GLN A 94 -13.33 -5.52 10.51
CA GLN A 94 -12.86 -4.58 9.48
C GLN A 94 -13.87 -4.41 8.34
N LEU A 95 -14.52 -5.49 7.87
CA LEU A 95 -15.53 -5.43 6.82
C LEU A 95 -16.77 -4.66 7.29
N LYS A 96 -17.27 -4.94 8.49
CA LYS A 96 -18.39 -4.22 9.12
C LYS A 96 -18.08 -2.73 9.29
N TRP A 97 -16.88 -2.41 9.78
CA TRP A 97 -16.46 -1.01 9.95
C TRP A 97 -16.38 -0.28 8.61
N LYS A 98 -15.82 -0.89 7.57
CA LYS A 98 -15.74 -0.29 6.23
C LYS A 98 -17.11 0.00 5.65
N GLN A 99 -18.07 -0.91 5.81
CA GLN A 99 -19.47 -0.69 5.40
C GLN A 99 -20.07 0.49 6.16
N LYS A 100 -19.99 0.47 7.50
CA LYS A 100 -20.50 1.55 8.36
C LYS A 100 -19.89 2.92 8.04
N MET A 101 -18.59 2.95 7.69
CA MET A 101 -17.92 4.18 7.29
C MET A 101 -18.56 4.76 6.02
N VAL A 102 -18.83 3.96 5.01
CA VAL A 102 -19.51 4.41 3.77
C VAL A 102 -20.93 4.88 4.06
N GLU A 103 -21.70 4.12 4.84
CA GLU A 103 -23.06 4.51 5.27
C GLU A 103 -23.05 5.86 5.99
N ASN A 104 -22.13 6.06 6.92
CA ASN A 104 -21.98 7.32 7.66
C ASN A 104 -21.64 8.49 6.74
N VAL A 105 -20.73 8.32 5.79
CA VAL A 105 -20.35 9.37 4.82
C VAL A 105 -21.53 9.72 3.92
N MET A 106 -22.21 8.73 3.35
CA MET A 106 -23.40 8.96 2.51
C MET A 106 -24.49 9.70 3.29
N LYS A 107 -24.83 9.23 4.48
CA LYS A 107 -25.91 9.82 5.28
C LYS A 107 -25.57 11.20 5.83
N ARG A 108 -24.37 11.37 6.42
CA ARG A 108 -24.00 12.60 7.14
C ARG A 108 -23.51 13.70 6.20
N LEU A 109 -22.66 13.37 5.22
CA LEU A 109 -22.09 14.35 4.28
C LEU A 109 -22.88 14.43 2.98
N GLY A 110 -23.19 13.30 2.37
CA GLY A 110 -23.94 13.21 1.12
C GLY A 110 -25.42 13.53 1.27
N LYS A 111 -25.98 13.42 2.48
CA LYS A 111 -27.44 13.49 2.72
C LYS A 111 -28.24 12.49 1.89
N ILE A 112 -27.60 11.36 1.59
CA ILE A 112 -28.14 10.27 0.79
C ILE A 112 -28.53 9.14 1.75
N ASP A 113 -29.79 8.74 1.72
CA ASP A 113 -30.32 7.59 2.47
C ASP A 113 -30.53 6.43 1.49
N ALA A 114 -29.45 5.76 1.14
CA ALA A 114 -29.46 4.59 0.28
C ALA A 114 -28.78 3.40 1.00
N PRO A 115 -29.23 2.16 0.73
CA PRO A 115 -28.62 0.99 1.33
C PRO A 115 -27.19 0.79 0.83
N VAL A 116 -26.27 0.52 1.74
CA VAL A 116 -24.91 0.11 1.44
C VAL A 116 -24.83 -1.40 1.63
N LEU A 117 -24.50 -2.11 0.57
CA LEU A 117 -24.39 -3.57 0.61
C LEU A 117 -23.16 -4.00 1.43
N PRO A 118 -23.15 -5.23 1.95
CA PRO A 118 -22.00 -5.78 2.65
C PRO A 118 -20.71 -5.71 1.81
N VAL A 119 -19.61 -5.37 2.47
CA VAL A 119 -18.30 -5.29 1.82
C VAL A 119 -17.85 -6.69 1.38
N LYS A 120 -17.45 -6.83 0.13
CA LYS A 120 -16.85 -8.06 -0.38
C LYS A 120 -15.42 -8.20 0.14
N GLY A 121 -15.21 -9.12 1.06
CA GLY A 121 -13.91 -9.43 1.65
C GLY A 121 -13.09 -10.42 0.83
N MET A 122 -11.84 -10.62 1.25
CA MET A 122 -10.97 -11.71 0.78
C MET A 122 -11.18 -12.95 1.64
N GLU A 123 -10.98 -14.10 1.06
CA GLU A 123 -10.92 -15.37 1.82
C GLU A 123 -9.63 -15.41 2.67
N ASN A 124 -8.51 -15.02 2.07
CA ASN A 124 -7.23 -14.88 2.77
C ASN A 124 -6.66 -13.45 2.61
N PRO A 125 -6.78 -12.58 3.64
CA PRO A 125 -6.36 -11.18 3.56
C PRO A 125 -4.86 -10.95 3.81
N TRP A 126 -4.03 -11.97 3.61
CA TRP A 126 -2.58 -11.91 3.79
C TRP A 126 -1.83 -12.12 2.46
N ASN A 127 -0.59 -11.64 2.40
CA ASN A 127 0.29 -11.75 1.23
C ASN A 127 -0.35 -11.25 -0.08
N TYR A 128 -1.31 -10.32 0.02
CA TYR A 128 -2.09 -9.84 -1.11
C TYR A 128 -1.38 -8.79 -1.96
N ARG A 129 -0.38 -8.10 -1.42
CA ARG A 129 0.31 -7.03 -2.14
C ARG A 129 1.28 -7.59 -3.16
N ASN A 130 1.07 -7.20 -4.41
CA ASN A 130 1.97 -7.53 -5.52
C ASN A 130 3.12 -6.53 -5.70
N LYS A 131 3.21 -5.49 -4.85
CA LYS A 131 4.27 -4.48 -4.88
C LYS A 131 4.72 -4.11 -3.48
N ALA A 132 6.02 -4.28 -3.21
CA ALA A 132 6.70 -3.78 -2.03
C ALA A 132 7.68 -2.66 -2.43
N GLN A 133 7.72 -1.58 -1.64
CA GLN A 133 8.68 -0.48 -1.80
C GLN A 133 9.46 -0.38 -0.48
N ILE A 134 10.65 -0.94 -0.47
CA ILE A 134 11.43 -1.20 0.74
C ILE A 134 12.56 -0.19 0.84
N PRO A 135 12.52 0.78 1.77
CA PRO A 135 13.65 1.65 2.05
C PRO A 135 14.78 0.88 2.73
N PHE A 136 16.01 1.24 2.37
CA PHE A 136 17.24 0.73 2.97
C PHE A 136 17.98 1.90 3.62
N ALA A 137 18.53 1.68 4.81
CA ALA A 137 19.36 2.66 5.50
C ALA A 137 20.54 2.00 6.21
N GLN A 138 21.53 2.80 6.61
CA GLN A 138 22.60 2.36 7.49
C GLN A 138 22.10 2.41 8.93
N GLY A 139 22.09 1.26 9.59
CA GLY A 139 21.90 1.16 11.04
C GLY A 139 23.24 1.34 11.79
N GLU A 140 23.22 1.14 13.10
CA GLU A 140 24.40 1.31 13.97
C GLU A 140 25.51 0.31 13.60
N GLU A 141 25.18 -0.96 13.42
CA GLU A 141 26.15 -2.03 13.13
C GLU A 141 26.08 -2.52 11.69
N ALA A 142 24.89 -2.59 11.11
CA ALA A 142 24.64 -3.15 9.78
C ALA A 142 23.56 -2.35 9.04
N ALA A 143 23.38 -2.66 7.75
CA ALA A 143 22.27 -2.14 6.98
C ALA A 143 20.92 -2.61 7.56
N ILE A 144 19.94 -1.71 7.60
CA ILE A 144 18.57 -1.99 7.99
C ILE A 144 17.64 -1.82 6.78
N ALA A 145 16.57 -2.60 6.75
CA ALA A 145 15.53 -2.51 5.72
C ALA A 145 14.15 -2.86 6.31
N GLY A 146 13.10 -2.26 5.79
CA GLY A 146 11.74 -2.50 6.28
C GLY A 146 10.79 -1.41 5.83
N PHE A 147 9.88 -0.99 6.71
CA PHE A 147 8.96 0.10 6.42
C PHE A 147 9.07 1.19 7.48
N TYR A 148 8.60 2.38 7.16
CA TYR A 148 8.71 3.53 8.08
C TYR A 148 7.79 3.38 9.29
N LYS A 149 8.26 3.85 10.45
CA LYS A 149 7.41 4.08 11.63
C LYS A 149 6.34 5.11 11.31
N THR A 150 5.19 4.99 11.96
CA THR A 150 4.07 5.91 11.81
C THR A 150 4.52 7.37 11.95
N LYS A 151 4.20 8.20 10.93
CA LYS A 151 4.54 9.65 10.87
C LYS A 151 6.04 9.95 11.03
N SER A 152 6.90 9.10 10.52
CA SER A 152 8.35 9.20 10.65
C SER A 152 9.04 8.64 9.39
N HIS A 153 10.30 9.04 9.15
CA HIS A 153 11.21 8.44 8.17
C HIS A 153 12.15 7.41 8.82
N ASN A 154 11.96 7.09 10.10
CA ASN A 154 12.73 6.03 10.74
C ASN A 154 12.23 4.67 10.26
N ILE A 155 13.13 3.84 9.78
CA ILE A 155 12.83 2.48 9.31
C ILE A 155 12.68 1.56 10.53
N VAL A 156 11.63 0.74 10.54
CA VAL A 156 11.54 -0.45 11.37
C VAL A 156 12.30 -1.54 10.67
N ASP A 157 13.39 -2.02 11.24
CA ASP A 157 14.12 -3.15 10.66
C ASP A 157 13.28 -4.41 10.78
N MET A 158 13.11 -5.11 9.66
CA MET A 158 12.14 -6.22 9.56
C MET A 158 12.79 -7.44 8.88
N GLU A 159 12.26 -8.63 9.21
CA GLU A 159 12.61 -9.88 8.54
C GLU A 159 11.50 -10.37 7.62
N ARG A 160 10.25 -9.94 7.82
CA ARG A 160 9.10 -10.31 6.98
C ARG A 160 7.97 -9.29 7.09
N CYS A 161 7.07 -9.33 6.12
CA CYS A 161 5.85 -8.53 6.15
C CYS A 161 4.64 -9.38 5.72
N LEU A 162 3.66 -9.57 6.62
CA LEU A 162 2.52 -10.47 6.40
C LEU A 162 1.59 -10.08 5.26
N ILE A 163 1.66 -8.85 4.75
CA ILE A 163 0.85 -8.41 3.60
C ILE A 163 1.62 -8.40 2.28
N GLN A 164 2.95 -8.59 2.30
CA GLN A 164 3.81 -8.66 1.11
C GLN A 164 4.02 -10.10 0.65
N THR A 165 4.59 -10.27 -0.54
CA THR A 165 4.96 -11.60 -1.08
C THR A 165 6.24 -12.14 -0.46
N GLY A 166 6.44 -13.45 -0.53
CA GLY A 166 7.67 -14.09 -0.05
C GLY A 166 8.93 -13.60 -0.76
N GLU A 167 8.82 -13.22 -2.05
CA GLU A 167 9.94 -12.64 -2.81
C GLU A 167 10.34 -11.26 -2.26
N ALA A 168 9.37 -10.47 -1.80
CA ALA A 168 9.67 -9.21 -1.14
C ALA A 168 10.39 -9.44 0.20
N ASP A 169 9.99 -10.45 0.97
CA ASP A 169 10.66 -10.83 2.21
C ASP A 169 12.07 -11.38 1.95
N ALA A 170 12.26 -12.18 0.90
CA ALA A 170 13.57 -12.68 0.50
C ALA A 170 14.56 -11.53 0.15
N ILE A 171 14.08 -10.51 -0.56
CA ILE A 171 14.86 -9.31 -0.86
C ILE A 171 15.11 -8.50 0.42
N LEU A 172 14.07 -8.28 1.23
CA LEU A 172 14.18 -7.53 2.48
C LEU A 172 15.30 -8.09 3.38
N THR A 173 15.30 -9.39 3.59
CA THR A 173 16.24 -10.06 4.50
C THR A 173 17.57 -10.39 3.83
N GLY A 174 17.51 -10.99 2.64
CA GLY A 174 18.68 -11.52 1.96
C GLY A 174 19.58 -10.41 1.42
N LEU A 175 19.04 -9.46 0.69
CA LEU A 175 19.82 -8.35 0.14
C LEU A 175 20.40 -7.46 1.25
N LYS A 176 19.62 -7.19 2.31
CA LYS A 176 20.10 -6.47 3.50
C LYS A 176 21.39 -7.04 4.06
N ARG A 177 21.47 -8.37 4.19
CA ARG A 177 22.65 -9.08 4.73
C ARG A 177 23.85 -9.07 3.78
N GLU A 178 23.64 -8.94 2.49
CA GLU A 178 24.69 -8.96 1.47
C GLU A 178 25.27 -7.57 1.15
N LEU A 179 24.58 -6.47 1.50
CA LEU A 179 25.02 -5.12 1.09
C LEU A 179 26.45 -4.78 1.49
N ALA A 180 26.86 -5.13 2.71
CA ALA A 180 28.22 -4.87 3.19
C ALA A 180 29.28 -5.65 2.37
N LYS A 181 29.02 -6.93 2.05
CA LYS A 181 29.89 -7.77 1.23
C LYS A 181 29.99 -7.28 -0.21
N LEU A 182 28.87 -6.72 -0.73
CA LEU A 182 28.82 -6.13 -2.05
C LEU A 182 29.47 -4.74 -2.13
N GLY A 183 29.79 -4.13 -0.99
CA GLY A 183 30.28 -2.75 -0.94
C GLY A 183 29.21 -1.72 -1.35
N ILE A 184 27.92 -2.06 -1.23
CA ILE A 184 26.79 -1.19 -1.53
C ILE A 184 26.39 -0.45 -0.25
N GLN A 185 26.54 0.87 -0.25
CA GLN A 185 26.13 1.70 0.88
C GLN A 185 24.66 2.11 0.75
N PRO A 186 23.83 1.84 1.78
CA PRO A 186 22.50 2.42 1.87
C PRO A 186 22.54 3.95 1.83
N TYR A 187 21.49 4.55 1.26
CA TYR A 187 21.37 5.99 1.19
C TYR A 187 21.04 6.61 2.55
N ASN A 188 21.71 7.71 2.87
CA ASN A 188 21.46 8.52 4.05
C ASN A 188 20.81 9.84 3.65
N GLU A 189 19.55 10.04 4.05
CA GLU A 189 18.76 11.24 3.71
C GLU A 189 19.35 12.53 4.30
N ALA A 190 19.92 12.47 5.50
CA ALA A 190 20.46 13.65 6.18
C ALA A 190 21.73 14.19 5.49
N THR A 191 22.64 13.30 5.14
CA THR A 191 23.92 13.66 4.51
C THR A 191 23.89 13.63 2.97
N HIS A 192 22.77 13.13 2.40
CA HIS A 192 22.63 12.92 0.97
C HIS A 192 23.80 12.10 0.39
N SER A 193 24.20 11.04 1.08
CA SER A 193 25.30 10.14 0.71
C SER A 193 24.79 8.69 0.61
N GLY A 194 25.66 7.78 0.14
CA GLY A 194 25.29 6.40 -0.12
C GLY A 194 24.66 6.23 -1.51
N GLN A 195 24.34 4.99 -1.86
CA GLN A 195 23.95 4.61 -3.22
C GLN A 195 22.53 4.06 -3.30
N LEU A 196 22.20 3.05 -2.49
CA LEU A 196 20.92 2.34 -2.56
C LEU A 196 19.87 3.02 -1.67
N ARG A 197 18.82 3.56 -2.28
CA ARG A 197 17.72 4.24 -1.58
C ARG A 197 16.59 3.28 -1.20
N HIS A 198 16.06 2.60 -2.20
CA HIS A 198 14.95 1.66 -2.06
C HIS A 198 15.18 0.45 -2.95
N VAL A 199 14.56 -0.65 -2.58
CA VAL A 199 14.34 -1.77 -3.49
C VAL A 199 12.85 -1.95 -3.66
N VAL A 200 12.39 -1.97 -4.90
CA VAL A 200 10.99 -2.22 -5.19
C VAL A 200 10.87 -3.61 -5.79
N VAL A 201 10.01 -4.44 -5.20
CA VAL A 201 9.70 -5.77 -5.71
C VAL A 201 8.28 -5.73 -6.27
N ARG A 202 8.11 -6.15 -7.51
CA ARG A 202 6.81 -6.34 -8.17
C ARG A 202 6.64 -7.79 -8.57
N LYS A 203 5.45 -8.31 -8.41
CA LYS A 203 5.13 -9.71 -8.79
C LYS A 203 3.85 -9.75 -9.59
N GLY A 204 3.89 -10.38 -10.76
CA GLY A 204 2.72 -10.83 -11.47
C GLY A 204 2.10 -12.01 -10.72
N ARG A 205 0.86 -11.88 -10.25
CA ARG A 205 0.21 -12.93 -9.46
C ARG A 205 -0.11 -14.16 -10.31
N ALA A 206 -0.64 -13.94 -11.51
CA ALA A 206 -1.02 -15.01 -12.42
C ALA A 206 0.19 -15.62 -13.14
N THR A 207 1.17 -14.81 -13.51
CA THR A 207 2.35 -15.24 -14.28
C THR A 207 3.49 -15.73 -13.40
N ASN A 208 3.49 -15.35 -12.12
CA ASN A 208 4.61 -15.54 -11.18
C ASN A 208 5.91 -14.85 -11.59
N GLU A 209 5.88 -13.95 -12.58
CA GLU A 209 7.04 -13.12 -12.95
C GLU A 209 7.36 -12.10 -11.86
N VAL A 210 8.64 -11.88 -11.60
CA VAL A 210 9.09 -10.92 -10.59
C VAL A 210 10.03 -9.90 -11.20
N MET A 211 9.78 -8.62 -10.89
CA MET A 211 10.67 -7.51 -11.16
C MET A 211 11.26 -6.98 -9.85
N VAL A 212 12.58 -6.82 -9.83
CA VAL A 212 13.30 -6.14 -8.75
C VAL A 212 13.88 -4.83 -9.27
N VAL A 213 13.48 -3.72 -8.65
CA VAL A 213 13.95 -2.37 -9.01
C VAL A 213 14.91 -1.86 -7.95
N LEU A 214 16.16 -1.63 -8.31
CA LEU A 214 17.16 -1.00 -7.45
C LEU A 214 17.06 0.53 -7.66
N VAL A 215 16.51 1.24 -6.68
CA VAL A 215 16.47 2.71 -6.71
C VAL A 215 17.77 3.25 -6.14
N THR A 216 18.56 3.87 -7.00
CA THR A 216 19.91 4.34 -6.67
C THR A 216 20.02 5.86 -6.80
N LYS A 217 20.92 6.46 -6.01
CA LYS A 217 21.19 7.91 -6.07
C LYS A 217 21.80 8.33 -7.39
N SER A 218 22.65 7.51 -7.99
CA SER A 218 23.35 7.83 -9.22
C SER A 218 23.28 6.70 -10.25
N ARG A 219 23.47 7.07 -11.53
CA ARG A 219 23.49 6.09 -12.63
C ARG A 219 24.69 5.14 -12.53
N LYS A 220 25.81 5.62 -12.00
CA LYS A 220 27.00 4.78 -11.80
C LYS A 220 26.75 3.81 -10.67
N PHE A 221 26.68 2.53 -10.98
CA PHE A 221 26.46 1.43 -10.05
C PHE A 221 27.46 0.30 -10.32
N PRO A 222 28.69 0.42 -9.79
CA PRO A 222 29.77 -0.53 -10.11
C PRO A 222 29.49 -1.95 -9.65
N GLN A 223 28.65 -2.13 -8.63
CA GLN A 223 28.33 -3.44 -8.03
C GLN A 223 27.14 -4.14 -8.72
N LYS A 224 26.69 -3.66 -9.89
CA LYS A 224 25.46 -4.14 -10.52
C LYS A 224 25.48 -5.64 -10.82
N GLU A 225 26.59 -6.18 -11.35
CA GLU A 225 26.73 -7.60 -11.69
C GLU A 225 26.58 -8.47 -10.43
N ALA A 226 27.30 -8.14 -9.38
CA ALA A 226 27.22 -8.89 -8.12
C ALA A 226 25.82 -8.75 -7.45
N ALA A 227 25.18 -7.59 -7.57
CA ALA A 227 23.81 -7.40 -7.10
C ALA A 227 22.80 -8.26 -7.88
N ILE A 228 22.96 -8.36 -9.22
CA ILE A 228 22.15 -9.24 -10.08
C ILE A 228 22.27 -10.70 -9.64
N GLU A 229 23.47 -11.21 -9.45
CA GLU A 229 23.72 -12.60 -9.02
C GLU A 229 23.05 -12.89 -7.65
N VAL A 230 23.17 -11.96 -6.71
CA VAL A 230 22.51 -12.09 -5.40
C VAL A 230 21.01 -12.10 -5.54
N ILE A 231 20.42 -11.19 -6.32
CA ILE A 231 18.96 -11.11 -6.53
C ILE A 231 18.45 -12.40 -7.18
N GLN A 232 19.12 -12.91 -8.20
CA GLN A 232 18.74 -14.17 -8.87
C GLN A 232 18.77 -15.36 -7.91
N ARG A 233 19.75 -15.40 -7.00
CA ARG A 233 19.82 -16.43 -5.97
C ARG A 233 18.70 -16.32 -4.94
N LEU A 234 18.33 -15.10 -4.53
CA LEU A 234 17.30 -14.85 -3.53
C LEU A 234 15.87 -15.04 -4.10
N VAL A 235 15.68 -14.71 -5.37
CA VAL A 235 14.40 -14.74 -6.06
C VAL A 235 14.55 -15.52 -7.39
N PRO A 236 14.48 -16.88 -7.34
CA PRO A 236 14.72 -17.72 -8.53
C PRO A 236 13.76 -17.48 -9.69
N ASN A 237 12.55 -16.94 -9.43
CA ASN A 237 11.55 -16.56 -10.43
C ASN A 237 11.65 -15.09 -10.87
N VAL A 238 12.77 -14.41 -10.58
CA VAL A 238 13.01 -13.06 -11.11
C VAL A 238 13.14 -13.11 -12.64
N THR A 239 12.44 -12.23 -13.33
CA THR A 239 12.45 -12.11 -14.79
C THR A 239 12.93 -10.75 -15.27
N SER A 240 12.96 -9.78 -14.35
CA SER A 240 13.37 -8.41 -14.61
C SER A 240 14.15 -7.85 -13.43
N ILE A 241 15.33 -7.29 -13.70
CA ILE A 241 16.09 -6.50 -12.72
C ILE A 241 16.42 -5.17 -13.37
N VAL A 242 15.94 -4.09 -12.79
CA VAL A 242 16.09 -2.74 -13.33
C VAL A 242 16.69 -1.79 -12.30
N GLN A 243 17.41 -0.80 -12.77
CA GLN A 243 17.89 0.32 -11.96
C GLN A 243 17.02 1.54 -12.25
N ASN A 244 16.49 2.17 -11.21
CA ASN A 244 15.90 3.49 -11.33
C ASN A 244 16.81 4.51 -10.64
N VAL A 245 17.11 5.61 -11.31
CA VAL A 245 18.05 6.63 -10.83
C VAL A 245 17.27 7.80 -10.25
N ASN A 246 17.38 7.99 -8.93
CA ASN A 246 16.82 9.15 -8.24
C ASN A 246 17.90 9.86 -7.42
N GLY A 247 18.50 10.90 -8.03
CA GLY A 247 19.53 11.73 -7.42
C GLY A 247 19.01 12.87 -6.54
N GLU A 248 17.70 13.10 -6.52
CA GLU A 248 17.09 14.26 -5.88
C GLU A 248 16.88 14.07 -4.36
N LYS A 249 16.91 15.17 -3.60
CA LYS A 249 16.46 15.21 -2.21
C LYS A 249 14.94 15.32 -2.15
N THR A 250 14.27 14.19 -2.28
CA THR A 250 12.81 14.13 -2.36
C THR A 250 12.27 12.88 -1.66
N ASN A 251 11.01 12.94 -1.22
CA ASN A 251 10.24 11.79 -0.73
C ASN A 251 9.69 10.93 -1.87
N VAL A 252 9.80 11.37 -3.12
CA VAL A 252 9.43 10.57 -4.30
C VAL A 252 10.44 9.43 -4.44
N ILE A 253 9.96 8.20 -4.57
CA ILE A 253 10.81 7.02 -4.64
C ILE A 253 11.53 6.94 -5.98
N PHE A 254 10.79 7.06 -7.09
CA PHE A 254 11.33 6.91 -8.43
C PHE A 254 11.83 8.24 -9.01
N GLY A 255 12.99 8.19 -9.63
CA GLY A 255 13.45 9.23 -10.57
C GLY A 255 12.97 8.96 -12.00
N ASP A 256 13.39 9.80 -12.95
CA ASP A 256 12.92 9.73 -14.34
C ASP A 256 13.64 8.69 -15.19
N THR A 257 14.84 8.30 -14.82
CA THR A 257 15.66 7.35 -15.59
C THR A 257 15.52 5.94 -15.04
N THR A 258 15.10 5.01 -15.91
CA THR A 258 15.08 3.56 -15.62
C THR A 258 15.97 2.85 -16.65
N ILE A 259 16.76 1.88 -16.19
CA ILE A 259 17.74 1.13 -16.96
C ILE A 259 17.56 -0.35 -16.67
N THR A 260 17.32 -1.15 -17.68
CA THR A 260 17.29 -2.61 -17.54
C THR A 260 18.71 -3.12 -17.30
N LEU A 261 18.90 -3.79 -16.17
CA LEU A 261 20.18 -4.39 -15.79
C LEU A 261 20.26 -5.85 -16.25
N TRP A 262 19.15 -6.57 -16.16
CA TRP A 262 19.04 -7.97 -16.55
C TRP A 262 17.59 -8.34 -16.88
N GLY A 263 17.41 -9.25 -17.82
CA GLY A 263 16.11 -9.79 -18.21
C GLY A 263 15.23 -8.82 -18.99
N LYS A 264 13.92 -8.86 -18.74
CA LYS A 264 12.92 -8.01 -19.39
C LYS A 264 12.92 -6.61 -18.76
N ASP A 265 12.41 -5.62 -19.47
CA ASP A 265 12.13 -4.26 -18.97
C ASP A 265 10.74 -4.13 -18.32
N THR A 266 9.85 -5.09 -18.58
CA THR A 266 8.51 -5.22 -17.99
C THR A 266 8.29 -6.63 -17.43
N ILE A 267 7.28 -6.79 -16.59
CA ILE A 267 6.69 -8.08 -16.23
C ILE A 267 5.24 -8.12 -16.69
N GLU A 268 4.70 -9.31 -16.86
CA GLU A 268 3.30 -9.50 -17.22
C GLU A 268 2.47 -9.96 -16.01
N ASP A 269 1.19 -9.55 -15.99
CA ASP A 269 0.18 -10.10 -15.09
C ASP A 269 -1.19 -10.08 -15.77
N THR A 270 -2.19 -10.71 -15.14
CA THR A 270 -3.58 -10.69 -15.63
C THR A 270 -4.55 -10.26 -14.53
N ILE A 271 -5.62 -9.56 -14.92
CA ILE A 271 -6.81 -9.35 -14.11
C ILE A 271 -7.97 -9.97 -14.89
N GLY A 272 -8.52 -11.09 -14.39
CA GLY A 272 -9.44 -11.91 -15.18
C GLY A 272 -8.77 -12.39 -16.46
N ASN A 273 -9.38 -12.07 -17.60
CA ASN A 273 -8.88 -12.45 -18.92
C ASN A 273 -8.01 -11.36 -19.59
N VAL A 274 -7.78 -10.23 -18.95
CA VAL A 274 -7.02 -9.11 -19.53
C VAL A 274 -5.57 -9.17 -19.06
N ARG A 275 -4.64 -9.16 -20.02
CA ARG A 275 -3.19 -9.16 -19.80
C ARG A 275 -2.66 -7.74 -19.69
N PHE A 276 -1.67 -7.54 -18.84
CA PHE A 276 -1.00 -6.24 -18.63
C PHE A 276 0.51 -6.41 -18.64
N GLU A 277 1.18 -5.55 -19.38
CA GLU A 277 2.59 -5.28 -19.20
C GLU A 277 2.79 -4.21 -18.13
N ILE A 278 3.68 -4.48 -17.17
CA ILE A 278 3.90 -3.66 -16.00
C ILE A 278 5.35 -3.24 -15.95
N SER A 279 5.61 -1.95 -16.14
CA SER A 279 6.95 -1.38 -16.01
C SER A 279 7.29 -1.05 -14.56
N ALA A 280 8.53 -0.67 -14.29
CA ALA A 280 8.97 -0.29 -12.95
C ALA A 280 8.14 0.84 -12.33
N ARG A 281 7.69 1.80 -13.15
CA ARG A 281 6.99 3.03 -12.72
C ARG A 281 5.47 2.97 -12.89
N SER A 282 4.93 2.04 -13.67
CA SER A 282 3.49 1.94 -13.93
C SER A 282 2.70 1.82 -12.63
N PHE A 283 1.58 2.51 -12.56
CA PHE A 283 0.59 2.22 -11.52
C PHE A 283 -0.15 0.93 -11.90
N TYR A 284 -0.14 -0.02 -11.02
CA TYR A 284 -0.92 -1.26 -11.11
C TYR A 284 -1.49 -1.57 -9.73
N GLN A 285 -2.72 -2.01 -9.67
CA GLN A 285 -3.42 -2.25 -8.39
C GLN A 285 -2.68 -3.28 -7.55
N VAL A 286 -2.44 -2.94 -6.28
CA VAL A 286 -1.57 -3.74 -5.41
C VAL A 286 -2.22 -5.00 -4.84
N ASN A 287 -3.54 -5.14 -4.98
CA ASN A 287 -4.30 -6.34 -4.62
C ASN A 287 -5.04 -6.86 -5.86
N PRO A 288 -4.40 -7.66 -6.72
CA PRO A 288 -4.98 -8.10 -7.99
C PRO A 288 -6.23 -8.95 -7.81
N GLU A 289 -6.32 -9.73 -6.74
CA GLU A 289 -7.48 -10.55 -6.43
C GLU A 289 -8.74 -9.70 -6.17
N GLN A 290 -8.62 -8.71 -5.28
CA GLN A 290 -9.73 -7.80 -5.01
C GLN A 290 -9.98 -6.81 -6.15
N THR A 291 -8.97 -6.50 -6.95
CA THR A 291 -9.14 -5.70 -8.17
C THR A 291 -10.02 -6.42 -9.18
N GLU A 292 -9.83 -7.72 -9.35
CA GLU A 292 -10.70 -8.53 -10.22
C GLU A 292 -12.14 -8.55 -9.73
N VAL A 293 -12.36 -8.74 -8.41
CA VAL A 293 -13.70 -8.68 -7.79
C VAL A 293 -14.34 -7.31 -8.00
N LEU A 294 -13.57 -6.22 -7.81
CA LEU A 294 -14.04 -4.84 -8.01
C LEU A 294 -14.42 -4.59 -9.46
N TYR A 295 -13.57 -4.98 -10.41
CA TYR A 295 -13.80 -4.72 -11.83
C TYR A 295 -14.94 -5.57 -12.39
N LYS A 296 -15.09 -6.82 -11.98
CA LYS A 296 -16.26 -7.64 -12.30
C LYS A 296 -17.55 -6.99 -11.79
N GLN A 297 -17.55 -6.49 -10.54
CA GLN A 297 -18.72 -5.82 -9.99
C GLN A 297 -19.04 -4.51 -10.74
N ALA A 298 -18.03 -3.73 -11.13
CA ALA A 298 -18.23 -2.53 -11.92
C ALA A 298 -18.83 -2.87 -13.31
N LEU A 299 -18.34 -3.92 -13.94
CA LEU A 299 -18.85 -4.40 -15.22
C LEU A 299 -20.29 -4.90 -15.12
N ASP A 300 -20.62 -5.64 -14.04
CA ASP A 300 -21.98 -6.11 -13.78
C ASP A 300 -22.95 -4.95 -13.57
N TYR A 301 -22.55 -3.92 -12.83
CA TYR A 301 -23.38 -2.73 -12.61
C TYR A 301 -23.53 -1.86 -13.87
N ALA A 302 -22.53 -1.84 -14.73
CA ALA A 302 -22.59 -1.09 -15.98
C ALA A 302 -23.59 -1.67 -16.99
N GLN A 303 -23.95 -2.97 -16.87
CA GLN A 303 -24.94 -3.66 -17.72
C GLN A 303 -24.72 -3.41 -19.22
N LEU A 304 -23.47 -3.50 -19.67
CA LEU A 304 -23.10 -3.20 -21.05
C LEU A 304 -23.60 -4.28 -22.02
N GLU A 305 -24.22 -3.85 -23.13
CA GLU A 305 -24.82 -4.69 -24.19
C GLU A 305 -24.02 -4.67 -25.49
N GLY A 306 -22.93 -3.88 -25.57
CA GLY A 306 -22.02 -3.83 -26.72
C GLY A 306 -22.19 -2.63 -27.65
N ASN A 307 -23.07 -1.70 -27.35
CA ASN A 307 -23.30 -0.48 -28.12
C ASN A 307 -23.00 0.81 -27.35
N GLU A 308 -22.62 0.69 -26.07
CA GLU A 308 -22.38 1.84 -25.22
C GLU A 308 -21.01 2.45 -25.50
N ARG A 309 -20.97 3.77 -25.24
CA ARG A 309 -19.73 4.55 -25.18
C ARG A 309 -19.39 4.83 -23.73
N VAL A 310 -18.28 4.29 -23.27
CA VAL A 310 -17.80 4.43 -21.91
C VAL A 310 -16.63 5.41 -21.86
N ILE A 311 -16.55 6.23 -20.81
CA ILE A 311 -15.43 7.13 -20.56
C ILE A 311 -14.74 6.73 -19.26
N ASP A 312 -13.43 6.47 -19.32
CA ASP A 312 -12.57 6.35 -18.16
C ASP A 312 -11.70 7.61 -18.07
N ALA A 313 -12.03 8.46 -17.11
CA ALA A 313 -11.46 9.81 -17.01
C ALA A 313 -10.08 9.87 -16.35
N TYR A 314 -9.59 8.78 -15.77
CA TYR A 314 -8.29 8.67 -15.09
C TYR A 314 -7.72 7.26 -15.29
N CYS A 315 -7.51 6.88 -16.53
CA CYS A 315 -7.33 5.46 -16.91
C CYS A 315 -6.00 4.84 -16.44
N GLY A 316 -4.97 5.65 -16.15
CA GLY A 316 -3.63 5.12 -15.90
C GLY A 316 -3.17 4.27 -17.08
N ILE A 317 -2.73 3.03 -16.82
CA ILE A 317 -2.34 2.05 -17.83
C ILE A 317 -3.53 1.30 -18.47
N GLY A 318 -4.76 1.81 -18.28
CA GLY A 318 -5.96 1.24 -18.87
C GLY A 318 -6.56 0.05 -18.13
N SER A 319 -6.26 -0.18 -16.86
CA SER A 319 -6.63 -1.43 -16.19
C SER A 319 -8.14 -1.66 -16.13
N ILE A 320 -8.95 -0.70 -15.72
CA ILE A 320 -10.42 -0.82 -15.76
C ILE A 320 -10.98 -0.58 -17.16
N SER A 321 -10.36 0.32 -17.95
CA SER A 321 -10.78 0.60 -19.34
C SER A 321 -10.81 -0.66 -20.19
N LEU A 322 -9.72 -1.44 -20.14
CA LEU A 322 -9.61 -2.69 -20.92
C LEU A 322 -10.56 -3.78 -20.39
N PHE A 323 -10.83 -3.75 -19.09
CA PHE A 323 -11.82 -4.65 -18.51
C PHE A 323 -13.23 -4.34 -19.00
N LEU A 324 -13.59 -3.04 -19.13
CA LEU A 324 -14.85 -2.59 -19.71
C LEU A 324 -14.91 -2.80 -21.22
N ALA A 325 -13.80 -2.67 -21.94
CA ALA A 325 -13.71 -2.86 -23.39
C ALA A 325 -14.10 -4.28 -23.84
N GLN A 326 -14.06 -5.28 -22.93
CA GLN A 326 -14.56 -6.63 -23.24
C GLN A 326 -16.06 -6.65 -23.58
N LYS A 327 -16.85 -5.66 -23.15
CA LYS A 327 -18.31 -5.61 -23.34
C LYS A 327 -18.82 -4.29 -23.92
N ALA A 328 -18.06 -3.21 -23.82
CA ALA A 328 -18.46 -1.92 -24.37
C ALA A 328 -18.29 -1.84 -25.88
N GLY A 329 -19.14 -1.11 -26.58
CA GLY A 329 -18.98 -0.81 -28.00
C GLY A 329 -17.83 0.13 -28.29
N TYR A 330 -17.53 1.06 -27.38
CA TYR A 330 -16.42 2.00 -27.47
C TYR A 330 -15.97 2.49 -26.09
N VAL A 331 -14.66 2.54 -25.83
CA VAL A 331 -14.10 3.07 -24.58
C VAL A 331 -13.17 4.24 -24.89
N MET A 332 -13.51 5.42 -24.36
CA MET A 332 -12.67 6.60 -24.41
C MET A 332 -11.87 6.71 -23.10
N VAL A 333 -10.56 6.88 -23.21
CA VAL A 333 -9.67 7.01 -22.06
C VAL A 333 -9.08 8.41 -21.99
N VAL A 334 -8.92 8.94 -20.77
CA VAL A 334 -8.27 10.23 -20.50
C VAL A 334 -7.28 10.05 -19.36
N GLU A 335 -6.04 10.50 -19.56
CA GLU A 335 -4.96 10.45 -18.55
C GLU A 335 -4.01 11.63 -18.80
N ILE A 336 -3.53 12.26 -17.72
CA ILE A 336 -2.61 13.40 -17.81
C ILE A 336 -1.15 12.96 -18.01
N VAL A 337 -0.81 11.72 -17.61
CA VAL A 337 0.56 11.19 -17.70
C VAL A 337 0.78 10.55 -19.07
N PRO A 338 1.60 11.15 -19.96
CA PRO A 338 1.79 10.64 -21.33
C PRO A 338 2.26 9.18 -21.36
N GLN A 339 3.20 8.80 -20.50
CA GLN A 339 3.71 7.42 -20.45
C GLN A 339 2.61 6.42 -20.10
N ALA A 340 1.68 6.76 -19.21
CA ALA A 340 0.59 5.88 -18.86
C ALA A 340 -0.38 5.66 -20.04
N ILE A 341 -0.57 6.66 -20.90
CA ILE A 341 -1.34 6.51 -22.15
C ILE A 341 -0.64 5.57 -23.13
N GLU A 342 0.68 5.68 -23.28
CA GLU A 342 1.42 4.73 -24.14
C GLU A 342 1.35 3.30 -23.57
N ASP A 343 1.49 3.13 -22.27
CA ASP A 343 1.30 1.83 -21.59
C ASP A 343 -0.14 1.30 -21.81
N ALA A 344 -1.16 2.17 -21.75
CA ALA A 344 -2.56 1.79 -22.00
C ALA A 344 -2.79 1.32 -23.46
N LYS A 345 -2.20 2.01 -24.44
CA LYS A 345 -2.27 1.61 -25.86
C LYS A 345 -1.59 0.24 -26.07
N SER A 346 -0.37 0.07 -25.54
CA SER A 346 0.35 -1.21 -25.62
C SER A 346 -0.46 -2.35 -25.00
N ASN A 347 -1.09 -2.10 -23.84
CA ASN A 347 -1.97 -3.08 -23.19
C ASN A 347 -3.24 -3.37 -24.01
N ALA A 348 -3.82 -2.39 -24.71
CA ALA A 348 -4.94 -2.61 -25.62
C ALA A 348 -4.53 -3.50 -26.80
N GLU A 349 -3.41 -3.20 -27.43
CA GLU A 349 -2.84 -4.00 -28.53
C GLU A 349 -2.52 -5.44 -28.09
N LEU A 350 -1.90 -5.61 -26.90
CA LEU A 350 -1.59 -6.91 -26.31
C LEU A 350 -2.82 -7.81 -26.16
N ASN A 351 -3.98 -7.22 -25.93
CA ASN A 351 -5.26 -7.91 -25.76
C ASN A 351 -6.14 -7.92 -27.03
N GLY A 352 -5.69 -7.30 -28.12
CA GLY A 352 -6.44 -7.22 -29.39
C GLY A 352 -7.70 -6.33 -29.32
N PHE A 353 -7.77 -5.39 -28.37
CA PHE A 353 -8.86 -4.43 -28.29
C PHE A 353 -8.65 -3.31 -29.33
N THR A 354 -9.71 -3.03 -30.08
CA THR A 354 -9.74 -2.00 -31.14
C THR A 354 -10.85 -0.97 -30.94
N ASN A 355 -11.65 -1.14 -29.93
CA ASN A 355 -12.80 -0.31 -29.55
C ASN A 355 -12.37 0.67 -28.43
#